data_ed26c6d6e6c0dc4f3ff028e8808dd0cc
#
_entry.id   ed26c6d6e6c0dc4f3ff028e8808dd0cc
#
_cell.length_a   1.000
_cell.length_b   1.000
_cell.length_c   1.000
_cell.angle_alpha   90.00
_cell.angle_beta   90.00
_cell.angle_gamma   90.00
#
_symmetry.space_group_name_H-M   'P 1'
#
loop_
_entity.id
_entity.type
_entity.pdbx_description
1 polymer ?
#
loop_
_entity_poly.entity_id
_entity_poly.type
_entity_poly.pdbx_seq_one_letter_code
_entity_poly.pdbx_strand_id
1 'polypeptide(L)'
;MIDWTSWMDYGFMKMALAAILIITPLFGLMGTMIVNKKMAYFSDALGHSALTGIAVGVVCGIPDTNISMVIFAVVFALLLNKIGSRSTVSTDTIISVFSSCSVAIGLAILSKGGNFSKYSSLLVGDVLSITKKEIGYLVIIFIVTILFWITCFNWLNAICIHRALAKSKRIPVQLMDYVFAILVALIVMLSIKWVGILIINALLILPAASSRNLSVNMREYHVFSIIFSVFSGVMGLILSYYTNVATGPMIVIIASVIYFVTYFFGRKWKE
;
A
#
# COMPACT_ATOMS: atom_id res chain seq x y z
N MET A 1 16.54 31.15 -14.18
CA MET A 1 17.00 29.75 -14.08
C MET A 1 16.19 29.08 -12.99
N ILE A 2 15.60 27.93 -13.26
CA ILE A 2 14.91 27.17 -12.21
C ILE A 2 16.01 26.47 -11.40
N ASP A 3 16.18 26.87 -10.14
CA ASP A 3 17.11 26.19 -9.23
C ASP A 3 16.54 24.83 -8.87
N TRP A 4 17.03 23.77 -9.52
CA TRP A 4 16.57 22.41 -9.32
C TRP A 4 16.82 21.85 -7.93
N THR A 5 17.56 22.59 -7.09
CA THR A 5 17.91 22.21 -5.71
C THR A 5 17.13 22.98 -4.66
N SER A 6 16.35 24.01 -5.03
CA SER A 6 15.65 24.89 -4.09
C SER A 6 14.65 24.15 -3.17
N TRP A 7 14.10 23.02 -3.62
CA TRP A 7 13.18 22.21 -2.81
C TRP A 7 13.89 21.55 -1.60
N MET A 8 15.21 21.34 -1.68
CA MET A 8 15.99 20.78 -0.57
C MET A 8 16.23 21.74 0.58
N ASP A 9 16.00 23.03 0.41
CA ASP A 9 16.21 24.03 1.47
C ASP A 9 15.13 23.95 2.55
N TYR A 10 13.99 23.37 2.23
CA TYR A 10 12.86 23.25 3.14
C TYR A 10 12.94 21.98 3.99
N GLY A 11 12.86 22.15 5.33
CA GLY A 11 12.93 21.02 6.28
C GLY A 11 11.80 19.98 6.10
N PHE A 12 10.58 20.44 5.76
CA PHE A 12 9.44 19.54 5.49
C PHE A 12 9.66 18.66 4.24
N MET A 13 10.33 19.21 3.21
CA MET A 13 10.65 18.44 1.98
C MET A 13 11.67 17.34 2.26
N LYS A 14 12.66 17.60 3.12
CA LYS A 14 13.62 16.56 3.55
C LYS A 14 12.92 15.42 4.30
N MET A 15 11.98 15.75 5.17
CA MET A 15 11.18 14.76 5.90
C MET A 15 10.26 13.97 4.96
N ALA A 16 9.62 14.64 4.01
CA ALA A 16 8.79 14.00 2.98
C ALA A 16 9.64 13.06 2.11
N LEU A 17 10.83 13.48 1.69
CA LEU A 17 11.76 12.64 0.93
C LEU A 17 12.19 11.40 1.73
N ALA A 18 12.54 11.57 3.01
CA ALA A 18 12.90 10.43 3.88
C ALA A 18 11.75 9.44 4.00
N ALA A 19 10.51 9.92 4.17
CA ALA A 19 9.33 9.08 4.23
C ALA A 19 9.11 8.32 2.91
N ILE A 20 9.20 9.01 1.78
CA ILE A 20 9.06 8.40 0.44
C ILE A 20 10.11 7.32 0.24
N LEU A 21 11.38 7.57 0.57
CA LEU A 21 12.46 6.59 0.42
C LEU A 21 12.29 5.34 1.31
N ILE A 22 11.51 5.42 2.38
CA ILE A 22 11.16 4.27 3.24
C ILE A 22 9.93 3.55 2.70
N ILE A 23 8.87 4.30 2.34
CA ILE A 23 7.57 3.73 1.95
C ILE A 23 7.62 3.10 0.55
N THR A 24 8.24 3.77 -0.43
CA THR A 24 8.19 3.33 -1.82
C THR A 24 8.86 1.97 -2.05
N PRO A 25 10.01 1.61 -1.45
CA PRO A 25 10.53 0.26 -1.55
C PRO A 25 9.59 -0.79 -0.95
N LEU A 26 8.90 -0.47 0.17
CA LEU A 26 7.90 -1.36 0.76
C LEU A 26 6.73 -1.60 -0.19
N PHE A 27 6.22 -0.54 -0.82
CA PHE A 27 5.14 -0.67 -1.81
C PHE A 27 5.59 -1.47 -3.02
N GLY A 28 6.78 -1.20 -3.56
CA GLY A 28 7.34 -1.97 -4.66
C GLY A 28 7.48 -3.44 -4.32
N LEU A 29 8.00 -3.77 -3.14
CA LEU A 29 8.22 -5.13 -2.68
C LEU A 29 6.91 -5.87 -2.42
N MET A 30 6.02 -5.30 -1.60
CA MET A 30 4.73 -5.91 -1.26
C MET A 30 3.79 -5.98 -2.46
N GLY A 31 3.81 -4.98 -3.32
CA GLY A 31 3.02 -4.93 -4.53
C GLY A 31 3.26 -6.13 -5.44
N THR A 32 4.49 -6.60 -5.57
CA THR A 32 4.80 -7.78 -6.38
C THR A 32 4.05 -9.03 -5.90
N MET A 33 3.96 -9.23 -4.59
CA MET A 33 3.22 -10.37 -4.03
C MET A 33 1.71 -10.16 -4.06
N ILE A 34 1.23 -8.92 -3.88
CA ILE A 34 -0.18 -8.56 -4.02
C ILE A 34 -0.66 -8.89 -5.44
N VAL A 35 0.10 -8.49 -6.46
CA VAL A 35 -0.22 -8.77 -7.86
C VAL A 35 -0.15 -10.28 -8.15
N ASN A 36 0.90 -10.98 -7.70
CA ASN A 36 1.05 -12.42 -7.92
C ASN A 36 -0.02 -13.25 -7.21
N LYS A 37 -0.43 -12.86 -6.01
CA LYS A 37 -1.53 -13.51 -5.27
C LYS A 37 -2.91 -13.11 -5.77
N LYS A 38 -3.03 -12.20 -6.74
CA LYS A 38 -4.30 -11.64 -7.23
C LYS A 38 -5.10 -10.96 -6.10
N MET A 39 -4.40 -10.28 -5.19
CA MET A 39 -4.99 -9.62 -4.01
C MET A 39 -5.11 -8.10 -4.16
N ALA A 40 -5.18 -7.57 -5.40
CA ALA A 40 -5.25 -6.13 -5.64
C ALA A 40 -6.46 -5.47 -4.94
N TYR A 41 -7.61 -6.11 -4.97
CA TYR A 41 -8.81 -5.64 -4.27
C TYR A 41 -8.67 -5.64 -2.74
N PHE A 42 -7.79 -6.48 -2.18
CA PHE A 42 -7.55 -6.52 -0.75
C PHE A 42 -6.89 -5.22 -0.23
N SER A 43 -5.89 -4.72 -0.93
CA SER A 43 -5.25 -3.44 -0.58
C SER A 43 -6.19 -2.25 -0.73
N ASP A 44 -7.06 -2.29 -1.74
CA ASP A 44 -8.10 -1.28 -1.96
C ASP A 44 -9.13 -1.28 -0.83
N ALA A 45 -9.64 -2.47 -0.48
CA ALA A 45 -10.58 -2.65 0.62
C ALA A 45 -10.01 -2.17 1.96
N LEU A 46 -8.72 -2.43 2.23
CA LEU A 46 -8.03 -1.91 3.40
C LEU A 46 -8.01 -0.38 3.40
N GLY A 47 -7.63 0.24 2.29
CA GLY A 47 -7.62 1.70 2.15
C GLY A 47 -8.97 2.30 2.50
N HIS A 48 -10.02 1.82 1.87
CA HIS A 48 -11.39 2.30 2.11
C HIS A 48 -11.89 2.00 3.54
N SER A 49 -11.53 0.86 4.12
CA SER A 49 -11.92 0.49 5.49
C SER A 49 -11.28 1.34 6.58
N ALA A 50 -10.26 2.12 6.25
CA ALA A 50 -9.61 3.05 7.18
C ALA A 50 -10.59 4.07 7.77
N LEU A 51 -11.54 4.57 6.95
CA LEU A 51 -12.59 5.47 7.44
C LEU A 51 -13.42 4.83 8.54
N THR A 52 -13.70 3.54 8.42
CA THR A 52 -14.42 2.79 9.48
C THR A 52 -13.55 2.60 10.72
N GLY A 53 -12.25 2.35 10.54
CA GLY A 53 -11.30 2.31 11.66
C GLY A 53 -11.28 3.61 12.45
N ILE A 54 -11.30 4.75 11.76
CA ILE A 54 -11.41 6.07 12.38
C ILE A 54 -12.75 6.23 13.10
N ALA A 55 -13.85 5.89 12.42
CA ALA A 55 -15.19 6.01 12.96
C ALA A 55 -15.36 5.20 14.26
N VAL A 56 -14.87 3.97 14.27
CA VAL A 56 -14.85 3.11 15.48
C VAL A 56 -14.01 3.76 16.58
N GLY A 57 -12.84 4.32 16.25
CA GLY A 57 -12.00 5.03 17.21
C GLY A 57 -12.69 6.21 17.84
N VAL A 58 -13.40 7.02 17.05
CA VAL A 58 -14.18 8.17 17.54
C VAL A 58 -15.28 7.71 18.50
N VAL A 59 -16.02 6.65 18.16
CA VAL A 59 -17.08 6.09 19.02
C VAL A 59 -16.52 5.49 20.31
N CYS A 60 -15.38 4.80 20.22
CA CYS A 60 -14.72 4.20 21.39
C CYS A 60 -13.91 5.21 22.22
N GLY A 61 -13.84 6.48 21.83
CA GLY A 61 -13.07 7.50 22.53
C GLY A 61 -11.56 7.30 22.49
N ILE A 62 -11.03 6.62 21.45
CA ILE A 62 -9.59 6.41 21.27
C ILE A 62 -8.97 7.72 20.75
N PRO A 63 -8.04 8.35 21.52
CA PRO A 63 -7.52 9.67 21.15
C PRO A 63 -6.59 9.61 19.92
N ASP A 64 -5.90 8.51 19.68
CA ASP A 64 -4.98 8.33 18.56
C ASP A 64 -5.65 7.59 17.41
N THR A 65 -5.92 8.33 16.34
CA THR A 65 -6.54 7.82 15.12
C THR A 65 -5.71 6.71 14.45
N ASN A 66 -4.37 6.77 14.54
CA ASN A 66 -3.51 5.76 13.94
C ASN A 66 -3.68 4.40 14.62
N ILE A 67 -3.77 4.40 15.95
CA ILE A 67 -3.99 3.16 16.75
C ILE A 67 -5.33 2.53 16.35
N SER A 68 -6.39 3.33 16.28
CA SER A 68 -7.72 2.84 15.89
C SER A 68 -7.72 2.24 14.48
N MET A 69 -7.12 2.92 13.50
CA MET A 69 -7.00 2.42 12.13
C MET A 69 -6.24 1.10 12.09
N VAL A 70 -5.10 1.01 12.78
CA VAL A 70 -4.26 -0.20 12.79
C VAL A 70 -5.00 -1.39 13.42
N ILE A 71 -5.64 -1.20 14.58
CA ILE A 71 -6.41 -2.28 15.22
C ILE A 71 -7.53 -2.76 14.30
N PHE A 72 -8.29 -1.83 13.75
CA PHE A 72 -9.38 -2.17 12.84
C PHE A 72 -8.88 -2.93 11.60
N ALA A 73 -7.78 -2.48 11.00
CA ALA A 73 -7.22 -3.10 9.81
C ALA A 73 -6.72 -4.52 10.06
N VAL A 74 -6.08 -4.77 11.19
CA VAL A 74 -5.65 -6.13 11.55
C VAL A 74 -6.86 -7.04 11.70
N VAL A 75 -7.89 -6.61 12.42
CA VAL A 75 -9.14 -7.38 12.57
C VAL A 75 -9.80 -7.62 11.22
N PHE A 76 -9.89 -6.58 10.39
CA PHE A 76 -10.50 -6.65 9.06
C PHE A 76 -9.72 -7.61 8.13
N ALA A 77 -8.39 -7.54 8.13
CA ALA A 77 -7.51 -8.43 7.35
C ALA A 77 -7.67 -9.90 7.77
N LEU A 78 -7.75 -10.15 9.07
CA LEU A 78 -7.95 -11.49 9.60
C LEU A 78 -9.33 -12.06 9.23
N LEU A 79 -10.39 -11.23 9.32
CA LEU A 79 -11.74 -11.61 8.92
C LEU A 79 -11.82 -11.94 7.44
N LEU A 80 -11.30 -11.07 6.57
CA LEU A 80 -11.30 -11.28 5.11
C LEU A 80 -10.54 -12.57 4.74
N ASN A 81 -9.38 -12.81 5.34
CA ASN A 81 -8.59 -14.01 5.06
C ASN A 81 -9.31 -15.28 5.53
N LYS A 82 -9.94 -15.26 6.72
CA LYS A 82 -10.71 -16.38 7.26
C LYS A 82 -11.92 -16.73 6.40
N ILE A 83 -12.69 -15.72 5.97
CA ILE A 83 -13.92 -15.91 5.19
C ILE A 83 -13.55 -16.31 3.77
N GLY A 84 -12.58 -15.67 3.14
CA GLY A 84 -12.12 -15.99 1.79
C GLY A 84 -11.62 -17.44 1.66
N SER A 85 -11.04 -18.01 2.73
CA SER A 85 -10.55 -19.40 2.72
C SER A 85 -11.65 -20.46 2.79
N ARG A 86 -12.88 -20.11 3.18
CA ARG A 86 -14.00 -21.04 3.40
C ARG A 86 -15.15 -20.87 2.41
N SER A 87 -15.14 -19.80 1.64
CA SER A 87 -16.27 -19.45 0.74
C SER A 87 -16.14 -20.16 -0.62
N THR A 88 -17.29 -20.48 -1.20
CA THR A 88 -17.43 -20.91 -2.60
C THR A 88 -17.50 -19.72 -3.58
N VAL A 89 -17.71 -18.53 -3.05
CA VAL A 89 -17.76 -17.28 -3.82
C VAL A 89 -16.35 -16.80 -4.10
N SER A 90 -16.15 -16.06 -5.19
CA SER A 90 -14.83 -15.50 -5.53
C SER A 90 -14.32 -14.58 -4.41
N THR A 91 -13.01 -14.63 -4.15
CA THR A 91 -12.35 -13.79 -3.13
C THR A 91 -12.62 -12.30 -3.37
N ASP A 92 -12.63 -11.87 -4.64
CA ASP A 92 -12.88 -10.47 -5.02
C ASP A 92 -14.31 -10.03 -4.65
N THR A 93 -15.31 -10.89 -4.83
CA THR A 93 -16.69 -10.58 -4.43
C THR A 93 -16.82 -10.41 -2.91
N ILE A 94 -16.17 -11.28 -2.13
CA ILE A 94 -16.18 -11.18 -0.66
C ILE A 94 -15.53 -9.86 -0.23
N ILE A 95 -14.36 -9.56 -0.77
CA ILE A 95 -13.62 -8.33 -0.47
C ILE A 95 -14.49 -7.10 -0.80
N SER A 96 -15.14 -7.09 -1.97
CA SER A 96 -15.99 -5.97 -2.39
C SER A 96 -17.20 -5.76 -1.47
N VAL A 97 -17.88 -6.84 -1.05
CA VAL A 97 -19.01 -6.76 -0.11
C VAL A 97 -18.57 -6.22 1.24
N PHE A 98 -17.49 -6.78 1.79
CA PHE A 98 -16.95 -6.33 3.09
C PHE A 98 -16.43 -4.90 3.06
N SER A 99 -15.78 -4.51 1.96
CA SER A 99 -15.31 -3.14 1.75
C SER A 99 -16.47 -2.16 1.69
N SER A 100 -17.49 -2.44 0.89
CA SER A 100 -18.68 -1.57 0.76
C SER A 100 -19.42 -1.44 2.09
N CYS A 101 -19.61 -2.54 2.81
CA CYS A 101 -20.24 -2.54 4.12
C CYS A 101 -19.42 -1.72 5.13
N SER A 102 -18.10 -1.93 5.15
CA SER A 102 -17.20 -1.18 6.01
C SER A 102 -17.28 0.32 5.73
N VAL A 103 -17.14 0.74 4.47
CA VAL A 103 -17.22 2.16 4.07
C VAL A 103 -18.55 2.77 4.48
N ALA A 104 -19.67 2.07 4.23
CA ALA A 104 -21.00 2.55 4.58
C ALA A 104 -21.16 2.79 6.10
N ILE A 105 -20.67 1.86 6.92
CA ILE A 105 -20.68 1.99 8.39
C ILE A 105 -19.82 3.18 8.83
N GLY A 106 -18.59 3.28 8.30
CA GLY A 106 -17.67 4.37 8.63
C GLY A 106 -18.26 5.73 8.28
N LEU A 107 -18.80 5.90 7.07
CA LEU A 107 -19.42 7.15 6.64
C LEU A 107 -20.67 7.49 7.46
N ALA A 108 -21.52 6.50 7.76
CA ALA A 108 -22.71 6.72 8.56
C ALA A 108 -22.37 7.25 9.98
N ILE A 109 -21.37 6.67 10.61
CA ILE A 109 -20.92 7.10 11.95
C ILE A 109 -20.31 8.51 11.88
N LEU A 110 -19.39 8.77 10.94
CA LEU A 110 -18.72 10.06 10.81
C LEU A 110 -19.67 11.18 10.40
N SER A 111 -20.66 10.87 9.56
CA SER A 111 -21.69 11.83 9.13
C SER A 111 -22.57 12.24 10.29
N LYS A 112 -23.05 11.30 11.12
CA LYS A 112 -23.88 11.59 12.29
C LYS A 112 -23.13 12.44 13.32
N GLY A 113 -21.82 12.24 13.48
CA GLY A 113 -20.99 13.00 14.43
C GLY A 113 -20.51 14.37 13.90
N GLY A 114 -20.81 14.74 12.65
CA GLY A 114 -20.30 15.99 12.04
C GLY A 114 -18.78 15.98 11.78
N ASN A 115 -18.11 14.85 11.97
CA ASN A 115 -16.65 14.72 11.92
C ASN A 115 -16.11 14.42 10.51
N PHE A 116 -16.98 14.23 9.51
CA PHE A 116 -16.54 13.84 8.17
C PHE A 116 -15.55 14.83 7.55
N SER A 117 -15.83 16.13 7.64
CA SER A 117 -14.96 17.17 7.11
C SER A 117 -13.54 17.13 7.68
N LYS A 118 -13.42 16.76 8.98
CA LYS A 118 -12.12 16.64 9.66
C LYS A 118 -11.26 15.54 9.06
N TYR A 119 -11.86 14.45 8.58
CA TYR A 119 -11.15 13.27 8.08
C TYR A 119 -11.14 13.17 6.55
N SER A 120 -11.83 14.08 5.85
CA SER A 120 -11.84 14.10 4.37
C SER A 120 -10.45 14.33 3.76
N SER A 121 -9.56 15.03 4.45
CA SER A 121 -8.17 15.24 4.04
C SER A 121 -7.39 13.93 3.88
N LEU A 122 -7.77 12.87 4.60
CA LEU A 122 -7.16 11.56 4.47
C LEU A 122 -7.46 10.86 3.14
N LEU A 123 -8.48 11.30 2.40
CA LEU A 123 -8.76 10.77 1.07
C LEU A 123 -7.62 11.05 0.09
N VAL A 124 -7.05 12.24 0.15
CA VAL A 124 -5.97 12.69 -0.74
C VAL A 124 -4.59 12.47 -0.12
N GLY A 125 -4.50 12.53 1.22
CA GLY A 125 -3.25 12.47 1.96
C GLY A 125 -2.43 13.76 1.85
N ASP A 126 -1.44 13.89 2.75
CA ASP A 126 -0.49 15.00 2.72
C ASP A 126 0.89 14.54 3.17
N VAL A 127 1.74 14.20 2.22
CA VAL A 127 3.12 13.72 2.48
C VAL A 127 3.96 14.79 3.19
N LEU A 128 3.64 16.06 3.00
CA LEU A 128 4.41 17.18 3.57
C LEU A 128 4.15 17.37 5.08
N SER A 129 3.05 16.82 5.60
CA SER A 129 2.66 16.93 7.02
C SER A 129 3.29 15.88 7.93
N ILE A 130 4.17 15.03 7.43
CA ILE A 130 4.75 13.92 8.17
C ILE A 130 5.59 14.39 9.36
N THR A 131 5.41 13.73 10.51
CA THR A 131 6.12 14.01 11.75
C THR A 131 7.29 13.04 11.98
N LYS A 132 8.26 13.44 12.82
CA LYS A 132 9.39 12.56 13.19
C LYS A 132 8.95 11.26 13.86
N LYS A 133 7.87 11.29 14.66
CA LYS A 133 7.32 10.09 15.29
C LYS A 133 6.78 9.10 14.25
N GLU A 134 6.11 9.61 13.24
CA GLU A 134 5.54 8.81 12.16
C GLU A 134 6.64 8.19 11.29
N ILE A 135 7.72 8.91 11.00
CA ILE A 135 8.90 8.34 10.35
C ILE A 135 9.47 7.18 11.19
N GLY A 136 9.49 7.32 12.52
CA GLY A 136 9.91 6.22 13.42
C GLY A 136 9.06 4.97 13.25
N TYR A 137 7.72 5.09 13.17
CA TYR A 137 6.83 3.95 12.89
C TYR A 137 7.08 3.33 11.52
N LEU A 138 7.36 4.15 10.49
CA LEU A 138 7.69 3.67 9.16
C LEU A 138 9.01 2.89 9.14
N VAL A 139 10.02 3.35 9.86
CA VAL A 139 11.30 2.63 9.97
C VAL A 139 11.11 1.28 10.64
N ILE A 140 10.31 1.21 11.71
CA ILE A 140 10.02 -0.05 12.40
C ILE A 140 9.33 -1.03 11.45
N ILE A 141 8.26 -0.60 10.77
CA ILE A 141 7.53 -1.50 9.85
C ILE A 141 8.41 -1.87 8.64
N PHE A 142 9.30 -0.99 8.18
CA PHE A 142 10.28 -1.27 7.14
C PHE A 142 11.20 -2.42 7.56
N ILE A 143 11.82 -2.32 8.74
CA ILE A 143 12.71 -3.36 9.26
C ILE A 143 11.97 -4.69 9.43
N VAL A 144 10.78 -4.69 10.04
CA VAL A 144 9.95 -5.89 10.22
C VAL A 144 9.61 -6.53 8.87
N THR A 145 9.24 -5.72 7.89
CA THR A 145 8.88 -6.20 6.55
C THR A 145 10.09 -6.81 5.83
N ILE A 146 11.25 -6.17 5.90
CA ILE A 146 12.48 -6.68 5.28
C ILE A 146 12.90 -7.98 5.95
N LEU A 147 12.86 -8.08 7.28
CA LEU A 147 13.17 -9.32 8.00
C LEU A 147 12.21 -10.46 7.60
N PHE A 148 10.91 -10.17 7.56
CA PHE A 148 9.91 -11.14 7.08
C PHE A 148 10.19 -11.56 5.63
N TRP A 149 10.55 -10.60 4.78
CA TRP A 149 10.83 -10.87 3.37
C TRP A 149 12.03 -11.81 3.21
N ILE A 150 13.15 -11.49 3.86
CA ILE A 150 14.38 -12.31 3.79
C ILE A 150 14.11 -13.74 4.28
N THR A 151 13.38 -13.89 5.39
CA THR A 151 13.11 -15.22 5.99
C THR A 151 12.08 -16.02 5.21
N CYS A 152 11.03 -15.36 4.69
CA CYS A 152 9.88 -16.03 4.08
C CYS A 152 9.85 -15.94 2.55
N PHE A 153 10.84 -15.34 1.89
CA PHE A 153 10.89 -15.13 0.45
C PHE A 153 10.60 -16.39 -0.37
N ASN A 154 11.31 -17.49 -0.07
CA ASN A 154 11.15 -18.73 -0.80
C ASN A 154 9.77 -19.37 -0.59
N TRP A 155 9.22 -19.26 0.62
CA TRP A 155 7.90 -19.77 0.95
C TRP A 155 6.79 -18.98 0.24
N LEU A 156 6.90 -17.66 0.25
CA LEU A 156 5.94 -16.78 -0.45
C LEU A 156 5.94 -17.06 -1.96
N ASN A 157 7.10 -17.18 -2.58
CA ASN A 157 7.21 -17.51 -4.00
C ASN A 157 6.64 -18.91 -4.31
N ALA A 158 6.95 -19.93 -3.49
CA ALA A 158 6.39 -21.27 -3.67
C ALA A 158 4.86 -21.27 -3.58
N ILE A 159 4.28 -20.49 -2.65
CA ILE A 159 2.82 -20.35 -2.50
C ILE A 159 2.21 -19.66 -3.72
N CYS A 160 2.87 -18.63 -4.28
CA CYS A 160 2.41 -17.94 -5.46
C CYS A 160 2.42 -18.79 -6.73
N ILE A 161 3.44 -19.67 -6.88
CA ILE A 161 3.57 -20.55 -8.06
C ILE A 161 2.52 -21.66 -8.01
N HIS A 162 2.48 -22.45 -6.92
CA HIS A 162 1.55 -23.56 -6.79
C HIS A 162 1.21 -23.89 -5.33
N ARG A 163 0.03 -23.46 -4.90
CA ARG A 163 -0.42 -23.54 -3.50
C ARG A 163 -0.48 -25.00 -2.97
N ALA A 164 -0.92 -25.96 -3.79
CA ALA A 164 -1.00 -27.37 -3.38
C ALA A 164 0.41 -27.98 -3.21
N LEU A 165 1.35 -27.64 -4.09
CA LEU A 165 2.74 -28.07 -3.99
C LEU A 165 3.43 -27.46 -2.76
N ALA A 166 3.14 -26.21 -2.44
CA ALA A 166 3.65 -25.58 -1.21
C ALA A 166 3.17 -26.33 0.05
N LYS A 167 1.89 -26.74 0.09
CA LYS A 167 1.35 -27.56 1.18
C LYS A 167 2.03 -28.94 1.27
N SER A 168 2.28 -29.60 0.16
CA SER A 168 2.96 -30.92 0.17
C SER A 168 4.40 -30.83 0.69
N LYS A 169 5.05 -29.67 0.51
CA LYS A 169 6.37 -29.36 1.10
C LYS A 169 6.30 -28.92 2.56
N ARG A 170 5.16 -29.09 3.24
CA ARG A 170 4.91 -28.71 4.64
C ARG A 170 5.08 -27.22 4.93
N ILE A 171 4.96 -26.36 3.91
CA ILE A 171 4.96 -24.90 4.12
C ILE A 171 3.64 -24.52 4.80
N PRO A 172 3.66 -23.74 5.89
CA PRO A 172 2.46 -23.32 6.61
C PRO A 172 1.71 -22.21 5.85
N VAL A 173 1.07 -22.59 4.73
CA VAL A 173 0.45 -21.68 3.77
C VAL A 173 -0.53 -20.72 4.44
N GLN A 174 -1.39 -21.23 5.34
CA GLN A 174 -2.38 -20.39 6.04
C GLN A 174 -1.70 -19.33 6.92
N LEU A 175 -0.68 -19.74 7.70
CA LEU A 175 0.05 -18.80 8.55
C LEU A 175 0.73 -17.72 7.71
N MET A 176 1.35 -18.10 6.58
CA MET A 176 1.97 -17.14 5.67
C MET A 176 0.96 -16.16 5.07
N ASP A 177 -0.23 -16.62 4.71
CA ASP A 177 -1.29 -15.75 4.21
C ASP A 177 -1.78 -14.77 5.29
N TYR A 178 -1.94 -15.21 6.54
CA TYR A 178 -2.31 -14.33 7.65
C TYR A 178 -1.23 -13.29 7.96
N VAL A 179 0.03 -13.72 8.08
CA VAL A 179 1.15 -12.80 8.37
C VAL A 179 1.31 -11.78 7.24
N PHE A 180 1.24 -12.21 5.99
CA PHE A 180 1.29 -11.33 4.85
C PHE A 180 0.14 -10.31 4.84
N ALA A 181 -1.10 -10.76 5.09
CA ALA A 181 -2.26 -9.87 5.15
C ALA A 181 -2.14 -8.83 6.27
N ILE A 182 -1.64 -9.23 7.45
CA ILE A 182 -1.39 -8.30 8.56
C ILE A 182 -0.32 -7.28 8.19
N LEU A 183 0.79 -7.70 7.58
CA LEU A 183 1.85 -6.78 7.16
C LEU A 183 1.35 -5.77 6.13
N VAL A 184 0.60 -6.21 5.12
CA VAL A 184 -0.02 -5.31 4.15
C VAL A 184 -0.96 -4.34 4.85
N ALA A 185 -1.80 -4.81 5.78
CA ALA A 185 -2.72 -3.97 6.54
C ALA A 185 -1.97 -2.90 7.35
N LEU A 186 -0.89 -3.25 8.03
CA LEU A 186 -0.07 -2.32 8.80
C LEU A 186 0.59 -1.26 7.91
N ILE A 187 1.20 -1.69 6.78
CA ILE A 187 1.85 -0.78 5.84
C ILE A 187 0.83 0.19 5.25
N VAL A 188 -0.32 -0.31 4.80
CA VAL A 188 -1.39 0.52 4.24
C VAL A 188 -1.87 1.53 5.26
N MET A 189 -2.25 1.11 6.46
CA MET A 189 -2.83 2.00 7.49
C MET A 189 -1.85 3.06 7.98
N LEU A 190 -0.59 2.71 8.19
CA LEU A 190 0.43 3.69 8.58
C LEU A 190 0.75 4.70 7.47
N SER A 191 0.50 4.35 6.21
CA SER A 191 0.79 5.21 5.06
C SER A 191 -0.39 6.09 4.64
N ILE A 192 -1.63 5.77 5.03
CA ILE A 192 -2.85 6.46 4.57
C ILE A 192 -2.80 7.96 4.81
N LYS A 193 -2.35 8.37 5.98
CA LYS A 193 -2.33 9.79 6.37
C LYS A 193 -1.52 10.65 5.39
N TRP A 194 -0.46 10.11 4.84
CA TRP A 194 0.45 10.86 3.95
C TRP A 194 0.19 10.57 2.48
N VAL A 195 -0.10 9.32 2.15
CA VAL A 195 -0.33 8.90 0.76
C VAL A 195 -1.77 9.17 0.32
N GLY A 196 -2.72 8.98 1.23
CA GLY A 196 -4.15 9.08 0.95
C GLY A 196 -4.79 7.76 0.56
N ILE A 197 -6.07 7.62 0.95
CA ILE A 197 -6.85 6.38 0.73
C ILE A 197 -6.98 6.06 -0.75
N LEU A 198 -7.27 7.07 -1.58
CA LEU A 198 -7.54 6.89 -3.01
C LEU A 198 -6.31 6.49 -3.82
N ILE A 199 -5.12 6.78 -3.32
CA ILE A 199 -3.87 6.70 -4.06
C ILE A 199 -3.05 5.47 -3.68
N ILE A 200 -3.18 5.00 -2.43
CA ILE A 200 -2.34 3.96 -1.85
C ILE A 200 -2.39 2.64 -2.64
N ASN A 201 -3.58 2.27 -3.13
CA ASN A 201 -3.75 1.07 -3.95
C ASN A 201 -2.98 1.17 -5.28
N ALA A 202 -3.03 2.35 -5.92
CA ALA A 202 -2.28 2.60 -7.16
C ALA A 202 -0.77 2.47 -6.94
N LEU A 203 -0.25 3.01 -5.83
CA LEU A 203 1.18 2.93 -5.49
C LEU A 203 1.65 1.51 -5.17
N LEU A 204 0.79 0.65 -4.66
CA LEU A 204 1.10 -0.76 -4.45
C LEU A 204 1.09 -1.55 -5.75
N ILE A 205 0.18 -1.25 -6.68
CA ILE A 205 -0.04 -2.08 -7.86
C ILE A 205 0.77 -1.62 -9.07
N LEU A 206 0.82 -0.31 -9.38
CA LEU A 206 1.40 0.19 -10.61
C LEU A 206 2.89 -0.16 -10.79
N PRO A 207 3.78 0.03 -9.80
CA PRO A 207 5.19 -0.33 -9.96
C PRO A 207 5.39 -1.83 -10.17
N ALA A 208 4.62 -2.65 -9.45
CA ALA A 208 4.65 -4.10 -9.61
C ALA A 208 4.13 -4.54 -10.98
N ALA A 209 3.02 -3.98 -11.45
CA ALA A 209 2.49 -4.27 -12.77
C ALA A 209 3.45 -3.84 -13.90
N SER A 210 4.08 -2.67 -13.76
CA SER A 210 5.11 -2.17 -14.69
C SER A 210 6.31 -3.12 -14.76
N SER A 211 6.79 -3.55 -13.61
CA SER A 211 7.90 -4.49 -13.49
C SER A 211 7.58 -5.83 -14.16
N ARG A 212 6.35 -6.32 -14.02
CA ARG A 212 5.92 -7.57 -14.62
C ARG A 212 5.96 -7.55 -16.16
N ASN A 213 5.79 -6.39 -16.76
CA ASN A 213 5.88 -6.24 -18.23
C ASN A 213 7.29 -6.48 -18.76
N LEU A 214 8.33 -6.20 -17.96
CA LEU A 214 9.74 -6.28 -18.35
C LEU A 214 10.47 -7.50 -17.79
N SER A 215 10.12 -7.95 -16.59
CA SER A 215 10.86 -8.99 -15.87
C SER A 215 10.68 -10.38 -16.48
N VAL A 216 11.77 -11.15 -16.53
CA VAL A 216 11.80 -12.55 -16.95
C VAL A 216 11.77 -13.48 -15.75
N ASN A 217 12.35 -13.09 -14.64
CA ASN A 217 12.43 -13.89 -13.43
C ASN A 217 11.96 -13.13 -12.19
N MET A 218 11.71 -13.86 -11.08
CA MET A 218 11.17 -13.28 -9.85
C MET A 218 12.10 -12.28 -9.18
N ARG A 219 13.43 -12.43 -9.32
CA ARG A 219 14.37 -11.47 -8.73
C ARG A 219 14.33 -10.13 -9.46
N GLU A 220 14.37 -10.16 -10.78
CA GLU A 220 14.20 -8.96 -11.61
C GLU A 220 12.86 -8.28 -11.33
N TYR A 221 11.79 -9.09 -11.16
CA TYR A 221 10.46 -8.59 -10.86
C TYR A 221 10.44 -7.73 -9.59
N HIS A 222 11.07 -8.19 -8.51
CA HIS A 222 11.15 -7.41 -7.28
C HIS A 222 12.05 -6.19 -7.41
N VAL A 223 13.22 -6.34 -8.04
CA VAL A 223 14.18 -5.24 -8.21
C VAL A 223 13.57 -4.11 -9.05
N PHE A 224 13.00 -4.43 -10.22
CA PHE A 224 12.38 -3.41 -11.07
C PHE A 224 11.17 -2.76 -10.39
N SER A 225 10.38 -3.52 -9.64
CA SER A 225 9.25 -2.96 -8.90
C SER A 225 9.71 -1.94 -7.84
N ILE A 226 10.77 -2.23 -7.11
CA ILE A 226 11.35 -1.30 -6.14
C ILE A 226 11.90 -0.06 -6.87
N ILE A 227 12.65 -0.24 -7.96
CA ILE A 227 13.22 0.88 -8.74
C ILE A 227 12.10 1.79 -9.25
N PHE A 228 11.05 1.23 -9.87
CA PHE A 228 9.94 2.02 -10.39
C PHE A 228 9.15 2.73 -9.29
N SER A 229 8.97 2.08 -8.14
CA SER A 229 8.31 2.68 -6.99
C SER A 229 9.10 3.84 -6.42
N VAL A 230 10.41 3.67 -6.20
CA VAL A 230 11.29 4.74 -5.70
C VAL A 230 11.38 5.88 -6.71
N PHE A 231 11.56 5.57 -7.98
CA PHE A 231 11.63 6.58 -9.04
C PHE A 231 10.34 7.40 -9.14
N SER A 232 9.18 6.75 -9.16
CA SER A 232 7.90 7.46 -9.20
C SER A 232 7.68 8.30 -7.93
N GLY A 233 8.08 7.79 -6.77
CA GLY A 233 7.98 8.51 -5.50
C GLY A 233 8.83 9.79 -5.48
N VAL A 234 10.11 9.67 -5.80
CA VAL A 234 11.05 10.81 -5.78
C VAL A 234 10.69 11.83 -6.87
N MET A 235 10.47 11.38 -8.09
CA MET A 235 10.10 12.28 -9.19
C MET A 235 8.74 12.95 -8.95
N GLY A 236 7.78 12.20 -8.36
CA GLY A 236 6.48 12.76 -7.99
C GLY A 236 6.58 13.85 -6.94
N LEU A 237 7.43 13.68 -5.93
CA LEU A 237 7.68 14.70 -4.92
C LEU A 237 8.29 15.98 -5.54
N ILE A 238 9.32 15.80 -6.37
CA ILE A 238 10.00 16.93 -7.02
C ILE A 238 9.06 17.68 -7.96
N LEU A 239 8.34 16.98 -8.83
CA LEU A 239 7.40 17.61 -9.76
C LEU A 239 6.22 18.26 -9.04
N SER A 240 5.72 17.66 -7.96
CA SER A 240 4.69 18.25 -7.10
C SER A 240 5.09 19.62 -6.58
N TYR A 241 6.34 19.78 -6.15
CA TYR A 241 6.87 21.05 -5.69
C TYR A 241 6.85 22.15 -6.77
N TYR A 242 7.31 21.80 -7.99
CA TYR A 242 7.37 22.78 -9.10
C TYR A 242 6.02 23.08 -9.73
N THR A 243 5.08 22.13 -9.69
CA THR A 243 3.75 22.30 -10.30
C THR A 243 2.68 22.77 -9.32
N ASN A 244 2.99 22.85 -8.02
CA ASN A 244 2.03 23.16 -6.95
C ASN A 244 0.81 22.21 -6.94
N VAL A 245 1.03 20.92 -7.29
CA VAL A 245 0.01 19.87 -7.29
C VAL A 245 0.24 18.96 -6.08
N ALA A 246 -0.81 18.37 -5.53
CA ALA A 246 -0.69 17.42 -4.43
C ALA A 246 0.28 16.26 -4.78
N THR A 247 1.17 15.90 -3.85
CA THR A 247 2.26 14.95 -4.07
C THR A 247 1.76 13.55 -4.44
N GLY A 248 0.73 13.06 -3.76
CA GLY A 248 0.17 11.73 -4.00
C GLY A 248 -0.29 11.52 -5.46
N PRO A 249 -1.21 12.34 -5.99
CA PRO A 249 -1.62 12.26 -7.39
C PRO A 249 -0.46 12.36 -8.38
N MET A 250 0.53 13.21 -8.12
CA MET A 250 1.69 13.35 -9.00
C MET A 250 2.53 12.06 -9.05
N ILE A 251 2.73 11.40 -7.91
CA ILE A 251 3.42 10.10 -7.86
C ILE A 251 2.67 9.05 -8.69
N VAL A 252 1.33 9.00 -8.56
CA VAL A 252 0.51 8.04 -9.32
C VAL A 252 0.55 8.31 -10.82
N ILE A 253 0.52 9.58 -11.24
CA ILE A 253 0.65 9.94 -12.66
C ILE A 253 1.97 9.41 -13.22
N ILE A 254 3.09 9.61 -12.53
CA ILE A 254 4.39 9.13 -12.98
C ILE A 254 4.42 7.59 -13.02
N ALA A 255 3.93 6.93 -11.97
CA ALA A 255 3.83 5.47 -11.94
C ALA A 255 2.96 4.92 -13.08
N SER A 256 1.88 5.62 -13.43
CA SER A 256 1.00 5.26 -14.55
C SER A 256 1.70 5.43 -15.90
N VAL A 257 2.46 6.53 -16.09
CA VAL A 257 3.27 6.73 -17.29
C VAL A 257 4.27 5.60 -17.44
N ILE A 258 4.99 5.22 -16.37
CA ILE A 258 5.92 4.09 -16.38
C ILE A 258 5.19 2.79 -16.78
N TYR A 259 3.99 2.57 -16.23
CA TYR A 259 3.19 1.39 -16.56
C TYR A 259 2.85 1.34 -18.06
N PHE A 260 2.34 2.42 -18.63
CA PHE A 260 1.99 2.45 -20.06
C PHE A 260 3.23 2.32 -20.94
N VAL A 261 4.33 2.98 -20.62
CA VAL A 261 5.60 2.85 -21.35
C VAL A 261 6.07 1.39 -21.31
N THR A 262 6.12 0.77 -20.15
CA THR A 262 6.53 -0.64 -20.03
C THR A 262 5.56 -1.60 -20.70
N TYR A 263 4.27 -1.30 -20.73
CA TYR A 263 3.26 -2.11 -21.40
C TYR A 263 3.46 -2.12 -22.94
N PHE A 264 3.68 -0.94 -23.53
CA PHE A 264 3.86 -0.83 -24.98
C PHE A 264 5.22 -1.33 -25.47
N PHE A 265 6.28 -1.11 -24.70
CA PHE A 265 7.64 -1.50 -25.09
C PHE A 265 8.05 -2.88 -24.57
N GLY A 266 7.53 -3.33 -23.44
CA GLY A 266 7.89 -4.62 -22.82
C GLY A 266 7.48 -5.84 -23.64
N ARG A 267 6.48 -5.70 -24.51
CA ARG A 267 6.04 -6.77 -25.41
C ARG A 267 7.08 -7.10 -26.50
N LYS A 268 7.87 -6.09 -26.94
CA LYS A 268 8.95 -6.26 -27.91
C LYS A 268 10.24 -6.89 -27.34
N TRP A 269 10.38 -6.95 -26.03
CA TRP A 269 11.56 -7.53 -25.35
C TRP A 269 11.41 -9.02 -25.01
N LYS A 270 10.20 -9.57 -25.13
CA LYS A 270 9.89 -10.97 -24.84
C LYS A 270 9.77 -11.84 -26.11
N GLU A 271 9.76 -11.23 -27.29
CA GLU A 271 9.89 -11.87 -28.59
C GLU A 271 11.37 -11.89 -29.03
#